data_15aae63048f6752c0fd9842c9140ea4a
#
_entry.id   15aae63048f6752c0fd9842c9140ea4a
#
_cell.length_a   1.000
_cell.length_b   1.000
_cell.length_c   1.000
_cell.angle_alpha   90.00
_cell.angle_beta   90.00
_cell.angle_gamma   90.00
#
_symmetry.space_group_name_H-M   'P 1'
#
loop_
_entity.id
_entity.type
_entity.pdbx_description
1 polymer ?
#
loop_
_entity_poly.entity_id
_entity_poly.type
_entity_poly.pdbx_seq_one_letter_code
_entity_poly.pdbx_strand_id
1 'polypeptide(L)' 'METVGDYLKKEREAKNISLRKVSRLTKISEHYLEYLEKDDYEKLPQGPYITGYISSYARLIGGNADEALKLYASRQK' A
#
# COMPACT_ATOMS: atom_id res chain seq x y z
N MET A 1 -0.99 -14.54 -9.17
CA MET A 1 -1.24 -13.16 -9.64
C MET A 1 -0.89 -12.18 -8.51
N GLU A 2 -0.16 -11.16 -8.82
CA GLU A 2 0.29 -10.21 -7.82
C GLU A 2 -0.83 -9.25 -7.43
N THR A 3 -1.05 -9.09 -6.12
CA THR A 3 -2.01 -8.11 -5.61
C THR A 3 -1.27 -6.81 -5.30
N VAL A 4 -2.04 -5.75 -5.02
CA VAL A 4 -1.41 -4.49 -4.63
C VAL A 4 -0.64 -4.66 -3.33
N GLY A 5 -1.17 -5.45 -2.39
CA GLY A 5 -0.47 -5.72 -1.14
C GLY A 5 0.85 -6.43 -1.36
N ASP A 6 0.85 -7.45 -2.23
CA ASP A 6 2.07 -8.16 -2.60
C ASP A 6 3.10 -7.22 -3.22
N TYR A 7 2.65 -6.36 -4.11
CA TYR A 7 3.52 -5.43 -4.80
C TYR A 7 4.18 -4.47 -3.81
N LEU A 8 3.37 -3.86 -2.95
CA LEU A 8 3.90 -2.89 -1.99
C LEU A 8 4.87 -3.53 -1.02
N LYS A 9 4.51 -4.69 -0.49
CA LYS A 9 5.37 -5.37 0.47
C LYS A 9 6.69 -5.78 -0.16
N LYS A 10 6.64 -6.30 -1.38
CA LYS A 10 7.84 -6.73 -2.08
C LYS A 10 8.78 -5.56 -2.34
N GLU A 11 8.24 -4.44 -2.80
CA GLU A 11 9.05 -3.25 -3.06
C GLU A 11 9.65 -2.70 -1.77
N ARG A 12 8.86 -2.70 -0.70
CA ARG A 12 9.35 -2.23 0.58
C ARG A 12 10.50 -3.09 1.09
N GLU A 13 10.31 -4.40 1.08
CA GLU A 13 11.33 -5.31 1.59
C GLU A 13 12.60 -5.27 0.75
N ALA A 14 12.45 -5.07 -0.56
CA ALA A 14 13.62 -4.95 -1.43
C ALA A 14 14.49 -3.77 -1.06
N LYS A 15 13.91 -2.75 -0.42
CA LYS A 15 14.65 -1.56 -0.02
C LYS A 15 14.99 -1.56 1.47
N ASN A 16 14.69 -2.66 2.17
CA ASN A 16 14.97 -2.79 3.59
C ASN A 16 14.33 -1.69 4.42
N ILE A 17 13.09 -1.30 4.06
CA ILE A 17 12.36 -0.27 4.78
C ILE A 17 11.34 -0.95 5.67
N SER A 18 11.31 -0.58 6.96
CA SER A 18 10.34 -1.15 7.89
C SER A 18 8.97 -0.51 7.67
N LEU A 19 7.93 -1.26 8.03
CA LEU A 19 6.58 -0.73 7.95
C LEU A 19 6.39 0.45 8.90
N ARG A 20 7.07 0.39 10.06
CA ARG A 20 7.03 1.51 11.00
C ARG A 20 7.57 2.78 10.36
N LYS A 21 8.66 2.67 9.59
CA LYS A 21 9.22 3.83 8.94
C LYS A 21 8.26 4.40 7.89
N VAL A 22 7.62 3.53 7.12
CA VAL A 22 6.62 3.97 6.16
C VAL A 22 5.50 4.73 6.87
N SER A 23 5.05 4.18 8.00
CA SER A 23 4.00 4.83 8.79
C SER A 23 4.42 6.21 9.26
N ARG A 24 5.63 6.30 9.78
CA ARG A 24 6.13 7.57 10.32
C ARG A 24 6.21 8.64 9.24
N LEU A 25 6.67 8.26 8.05
CA LEU A 25 6.89 9.24 6.99
C LEU A 25 5.63 9.59 6.22
N THR A 26 4.70 8.65 6.08
CA THR A 26 3.45 8.92 5.38
C THR A 26 2.36 9.45 6.30
N LYS A 27 2.54 9.31 7.61
CA LYS A 27 1.51 9.66 8.60
C LYS A 27 0.30 8.76 8.52
N ILE A 28 0.45 7.59 7.93
CA ILE A 28 -0.61 6.58 7.87
C ILE A 28 -0.39 5.59 9.00
N SER A 29 -1.45 5.20 9.69
CA SER A 29 -1.36 4.23 10.77
C SER A 29 -0.66 2.96 10.31
N GLU A 30 0.23 2.43 11.13
CA GLU A 30 0.93 1.19 10.82
C GLU A 30 -0.06 0.04 10.62
N HIS A 31 -1.15 0.01 11.39
CA HIS A 31 -2.18 -1.01 11.22
C HIS A 31 -2.82 -0.92 9.84
N TYR A 32 -3.06 0.28 9.35
CA TYR A 32 -3.63 0.45 8.01
C TYR A 32 -2.68 -0.05 6.95
N LEU A 33 -1.38 0.21 7.12
CA LEU A 33 -0.39 -0.28 6.18
C LEU A 33 -0.32 -1.80 6.18
N GLU A 34 -0.47 -2.41 7.37
CA GLU A 34 -0.52 -3.86 7.46
C GLU A 34 -1.72 -4.41 6.70
N TYR A 35 -2.88 -3.77 6.85
CA TYR A 35 -4.07 -4.20 6.13
C TYR A 35 -3.89 -4.09 4.63
N LEU A 36 -3.22 -3.01 4.17
CA LEU A 36 -2.92 -2.87 2.75
C LEU A 36 -2.06 -4.02 2.24
N GLU A 37 -1.03 -4.38 3.01
CA GLU A 37 -0.13 -5.45 2.58
C GLU A 37 -0.82 -6.80 2.55
N LYS A 38 -1.85 -6.97 3.37
CA LYS A 38 -2.62 -8.20 3.39
C LYS A 38 -3.84 -8.16 2.48
N ASP A 39 -4.03 -7.06 1.77
CA ASP A 39 -5.19 -6.86 0.90
C ASP A 39 -6.50 -6.95 1.68
N ASP A 40 -6.48 -6.52 2.93
CA ASP A 40 -7.62 -6.58 3.82
C ASP A 40 -8.32 -5.21 3.82
N TYR A 41 -8.95 -4.90 2.70
CA TYR A 41 -9.50 -3.57 2.47
C TYR A 41 -10.71 -3.24 3.32
N GLU A 42 -11.38 -4.28 3.84
CA GLU A 42 -12.57 -4.07 4.66
C GLU A 42 -12.24 -3.38 5.99
N LYS A 43 -11.00 -3.53 6.44
CA LYS A 43 -10.58 -2.96 7.71
C LYS A 43 -10.03 -1.55 7.57
N LEU A 44 -10.01 -1.03 6.35
CA LEU A 44 -9.52 0.31 6.08
C LEU A 44 -10.68 1.30 6.05
N PRO A 45 -10.43 2.60 6.30
CA PRO A 45 -11.48 3.59 6.12
C PRO A 45 -12.02 3.53 4.70
N GLN A 46 -13.32 3.52 4.56
CA GLN A 46 -13.95 3.39 3.26
C GLN A 46 -13.95 4.72 2.54
N GLY A 47 -14.08 4.66 1.20
CA GLY A 47 -14.12 5.84 0.37
C GLY A 47 -12.79 6.10 -0.30
N PRO A 48 -12.48 7.36 -0.60
CA PRO A 48 -11.29 7.67 -1.41
C PRO A 48 -9.96 7.52 -0.67
N TYR A 49 -9.98 7.20 0.62
CA TYR A 49 -8.74 7.13 1.40
C TYR A 49 -7.81 6.03 0.95
N ILE A 50 -8.37 4.91 0.49
CA ILE A 50 -7.54 3.75 0.15
C ILE A 50 -6.59 4.06 -1.01
N THR A 51 -7.08 4.72 -2.06
CA THR A 51 -6.21 5.05 -3.19
C THR A 51 -5.12 6.03 -2.78
N GLY A 52 -5.45 6.96 -1.88
CA GLY A 52 -4.45 7.90 -1.36
C GLY A 52 -3.38 7.18 -0.56
N TYR A 53 -3.77 6.22 0.26
CA TYR A 53 -2.82 5.43 1.04
C TYR A 53 -1.89 4.65 0.14
N ILE A 54 -2.45 3.99 -0.87
CA ILE A 54 -1.66 3.20 -1.81
C ILE A 54 -0.65 4.09 -2.55
N SER A 55 -1.11 5.25 -3.01
CA SER A 55 -0.26 6.18 -3.73
C SER A 55 0.88 6.69 -2.85
N SER A 56 0.57 7.11 -1.62
CA SER A 56 1.59 7.61 -0.70
C SER A 56 2.61 6.53 -0.35
N TYR A 57 2.14 5.33 -0.10
CA TYR A 57 3.00 4.21 0.21
C TYR A 57 3.94 3.92 -0.97
N ALA A 58 3.37 3.79 -2.17
CA ALA A 58 4.17 3.45 -3.34
C ALA A 58 5.24 4.51 -3.62
N ARG A 59 4.89 5.78 -3.51
CA ARG A 59 5.86 6.85 -3.75
C ARG A 59 7.00 6.81 -2.75
N LEU A 60 6.68 6.57 -1.48
CA LEU A 60 7.70 6.59 -0.44
C LEU A 60 8.76 5.53 -0.67
N ILE A 61 8.34 4.34 -1.08
CA ILE A 61 9.28 3.24 -1.27
C ILE A 61 9.91 3.24 -2.65
N GLY A 62 9.72 4.31 -3.41
CA GLY A 62 10.31 4.42 -4.73
C GLY A 62 9.68 3.53 -5.78
N GLY A 63 8.48 3.04 -5.50
CA GLY A 63 7.74 2.24 -6.46
C GLY A 63 6.94 3.12 -7.39
N ASN A 64 6.14 2.47 -8.23
CA ASN A 64 5.33 3.15 -9.23
C ASN A 64 3.88 3.22 -8.73
N ALA A 65 3.46 4.44 -8.35
CA ALA A 65 2.10 4.64 -7.83
C ALA A 65 1.04 4.24 -8.84
N ASP A 66 1.26 4.54 -10.12
CA ASP A 66 0.29 4.19 -11.15
C ASP A 66 0.13 2.68 -11.26
N GLU A 67 1.23 1.96 -11.19
CA GLU A 67 1.18 0.50 -11.25
C GLU A 67 0.42 -0.07 -10.05
N ALA A 68 0.69 0.47 -8.86
CA ALA A 68 0.01 0.02 -7.65
C ALA A 68 -1.49 0.29 -7.75
N LEU A 69 -1.87 1.45 -8.26
CA LEU A 69 -3.29 1.80 -8.40
C LEU A 69 -3.99 0.92 -9.44
N LYS A 70 -3.27 0.55 -10.50
CA LYS A 70 -3.83 -0.37 -11.48
C LYS A 70 -4.10 -1.74 -10.87
N LEU A 71 -3.18 -2.22 -10.05
CA LEU A 71 -3.38 -3.49 -9.36
C LEU A 71 -4.58 -3.42 -8.44
N TYR A 72 -4.74 -2.31 -7.74
CA TYR A 72 -5.88 -2.14 -6.86
C TYR A 72 -7.18 -2.14 -7.65
N ALA A 73 -7.21 -1.41 -8.77
CA ALA A 73 -8.41 -1.33 -9.59
C ALA A 73 -8.77 -2.68 -10.17
N SER A 74 -7.79 -3.47 -10.58
CA SER A 74 -8.06 -4.75 -11.23
C SER A 74 -8.63 -5.79 -10.28
N ARG A 75 -8.55 -5.58 -8.96
CA ARG A 75 -9.14 -6.52 -8.01
C ARG A 75 -10.67 -6.45 -8.00
N GLN A 76 -11.23 -5.46 -8.66
CA GLN A 76 -12.66 -5.17 -8.66
C GLN A 76 -13.40 -6.03 -9.68
N LYS A 77 -13.18 -7.27 -9.72
CA LYS A 77 -13.85 -8.12 -10.71
C LYS A 77 -15.18 -8.65 -10.21
#